data_91615c5138e8619b07f9af42126f2f19
#
_entry.id   91615c5138e8619b07f9af42126f2f19
#
_cell.length_a   1.000
_cell.length_b   1.000
_cell.length_c   1.000
_cell.angle_alpha   90.00
_cell.angle_beta   90.00
_cell.angle_gamma   90.00
#
_symmetry.space_group_name_H-M   'P 1'
#
loop_
_entity.id
_entity.type
_entity.pdbx_description
1 polymer ?
#
loop_
_entity_poly.entity_id
_entity_poly.type
_entity_poly.pdbx_seq_one_letter_code
_entity_poly.pdbx_strand_id
1 'polypeptide(L)' 'MRNKLKEARQKEGLTQQQVADKLGISLRYYQHIEAGQRTGDFTIWDTLEDITGVHQRILR' A
#
# COMPACT_ATOMS: atom_id res chain seq x y z
N MET A 1 7.39 -2.25 -10.18
CA MET A 1 6.38 -1.40 -9.54
C MET A 1 5.10 -2.17 -9.29
N ARG A 2 4.52 -1.98 -8.12
CA ARG A 2 3.25 -2.63 -7.79
C ARG A 2 2.09 -1.81 -8.33
N ASN A 3 1.82 -1.91 -9.61
CA ASN A 3 0.79 -1.09 -10.27
C ASN A 3 -0.61 -1.32 -9.70
N LYS A 4 -0.94 -2.56 -9.34
CA LYS A 4 -2.25 -2.85 -8.76
C LYS A 4 -2.45 -2.16 -7.42
N LEU A 5 -1.40 -2.10 -6.60
CA LEU A 5 -1.45 -1.38 -5.34
C LEU A 5 -1.64 0.11 -5.58
N LYS A 6 -0.87 0.69 -6.50
CA LYS A 6 -0.99 2.10 -6.84
C LYS A 6 -2.38 2.44 -7.34
N GLU A 7 -2.92 1.62 -8.25
CA GLU A 7 -4.27 1.83 -8.79
C GLU A 7 -5.34 1.75 -7.70
N ALA A 8 -5.23 0.76 -6.82
CA ALA A 8 -6.19 0.58 -5.73
C ALA A 8 -6.15 1.78 -4.78
N ARG A 9 -4.96 2.27 -4.44
CA ARG A 9 -4.78 3.45 -3.61
C ARG A 9 -5.44 4.67 -4.26
N GLN A 10 -5.16 4.89 -5.54
CA GLN A 10 -5.69 6.04 -6.27
C GLN A 10 -7.22 5.97 -6.40
N LYS A 11 -7.75 4.78 -6.58
CA LYS A 11 -9.20 4.57 -6.66
C LYS A 11 -9.89 4.96 -5.36
N GLU A 12 -9.22 4.76 -4.22
CA GLU A 12 -9.74 5.19 -2.93
C GLU A 12 -9.51 6.68 -2.66
N GLY A 13 -8.87 7.39 -3.59
CA GLY A 13 -8.61 8.81 -3.45
C GLY A 13 -7.55 9.14 -2.42
N LEU A 14 -6.63 8.21 -2.15
CA LEU A 14 -5.61 8.38 -1.11
C LEU A 14 -4.26 8.72 -1.72
N THR A 15 -3.56 9.65 -1.06
CA THR A 15 -2.17 9.94 -1.38
C THR A 15 -1.27 8.89 -0.73
N GLN A 16 -0.02 8.81 -1.18
CA GLN A 16 0.96 7.93 -0.56
C GLN A 16 1.17 8.27 0.93
N GLN A 17 1.18 9.57 1.25
CA GLN A 17 1.35 10.01 2.63
C GLN A 17 0.17 9.55 3.50
N GLN A 18 -1.05 9.66 2.99
CA GLN A 18 -2.23 9.23 3.73
C GLN A 18 -2.20 7.73 4.02
N VAL A 19 -1.78 6.94 3.04
CA VAL A 19 -1.65 5.49 3.24
C VAL A 19 -0.54 5.17 4.23
N ALA A 20 0.61 5.83 4.10
CA ALA A 20 1.72 5.64 5.04
C ALA A 20 1.27 5.95 6.47
N ASP A 21 0.51 7.03 6.65
CA ASP A 21 -0.02 7.39 7.96
C ASP A 21 -0.94 6.33 8.52
N LYS A 22 -1.82 5.78 7.67
CA LYS A 22 -2.75 4.72 8.09
C LYS A 22 -2.01 3.43 8.45
N LEU A 23 -0.87 3.18 7.79
CA LEU A 23 -0.05 2.01 8.07
C LEU A 23 0.90 2.21 9.25
N GLY A 24 1.07 3.44 9.71
CA GLY A 24 2.02 3.76 10.78
C GLY A 24 3.47 3.63 10.35
N ILE A 25 3.77 3.86 9.08
CA ILE A 25 5.12 3.79 8.53
C ILE A 25 5.49 5.12 7.88
N SER A 26 6.78 5.29 7.58
CA SER A 26 7.24 6.50 6.91
C SER A 26 6.77 6.52 5.45
N LEU A 27 6.61 7.72 4.90
CA LEU A 27 6.30 7.89 3.49
C LEU A 27 7.33 7.19 2.62
N ARG A 28 8.61 7.33 2.97
CA ARG A 28 9.70 6.75 2.20
C ARG A 28 9.59 5.23 2.14
N TYR A 29 9.31 4.59 3.28
CA TYR A 29 9.13 3.15 3.33
C TYR A 29 7.95 2.71 2.47
N TYR A 30 6.83 3.42 2.59
CA TYR A 30 5.67 3.11 1.75
C TYR A 30 5.99 3.25 0.26
N GLN A 31 6.72 4.30 -0.12
CA GLN A 31 7.12 4.50 -1.52
C GLN A 31 7.96 3.32 -2.03
N HIS A 32 8.85 2.79 -1.19
CA HIS A 32 9.64 1.61 -1.56
C HIS A 32 8.76 0.37 -1.74
N ILE A 33 7.72 0.23 -0.92
CA ILE A 33 6.77 -0.88 -1.07
C ILE A 33 6.03 -0.76 -2.40
N GLU A 34 5.49 0.41 -2.69
CA GLU A 34 4.74 0.64 -3.93
C GLU A 34 5.64 0.47 -5.16
N ALA A 35 6.88 0.87 -5.07
CA ALA A 35 7.86 0.71 -6.15
C ALA A 35 8.34 -0.73 -6.34
N GLY A 36 8.04 -1.63 -5.39
CA GLY A 36 8.47 -3.01 -5.47
C GLY A 36 9.85 -3.28 -4.89
N GLN A 37 10.46 -2.27 -4.27
CA GLN A 37 11.81 -2.39 -3.68
C GLN A 37 11.80 -3.05 -2.30
N ARG A 38 10.65 -3.03 -1.62
CA ARG A 38 10.44 -3.65 -0.31
C ARG A 38 9.17 -4.47 -0.35
N THR A 39 9.16 -5.55 0.42
CA THR A 39 8.00 -6.46 0.46
C THR A 39 6.95 -6.03 1.48
N GLY A 40 7.38 -5.47 2.61
CA GLY A 40 6.48 -5.21 3.72
C GLY A 40 6.19 -6.49 4.50
N ASP A 41 5.46 -6.38 5.58
CA ASP A 41 5.09 -7.54 6.41
C ASP A 41 3.58 -7.82 6.32
N PHE A 42 3.13 -8.87 7.00
CA PHE A 42 1.72 -9.26 6.99
C PHE A 42 0.81 -8.15 7.47
N THR A 43 1.21 -7.43 8.51
CA THR A 43 0.38 -6.34 9.06
C THR A 43 0.14 -5.26 8.02
N ILE A 44 1.18 -4.91 7.27
CA ILE A 44 1.07 -3.91 6.20
C ILE A 44 0.08 -4.38 5.14
N TRP A 45 0.20 -5.61 4.67
CA TRP A 45 -0.67 -6.12 3.62
C TRP A 45 -2.11 -6.33 4.08
N ASP A 46 -2.30 -6.76 5.33
CA ASP A 46 -3.64 -6.89 5.89
C ASP A 46 -4.32 -5.52 5.96
N THR A 47 -3.60 -4.49 6.40
CA THR A 47 -4.14 -3.14 6.49
C THR A 47 -4.42 -2.57 5.10
N LEU A 48 -3.54 -2.81 4.14
CA LEU A 48 -3.76 -2.37 2.75
C LEU A 48 -4.99 -3.03 2.14
N GLU A 49 -5.21 -4.30 2.44
CA GLU A 49 -6.42 -4.99 2.01
C GLU A 49 -7.66 -4.32 2.59
N ASP A 50 -7.63 -3.96 3.89
CA ASP A 50 -8.75 -3.27 4.53
C ASP A 50 -8.98 -1.89 3.93
N ILE A 51 -7.92 -1.15 3.67
CA ILE A 51 -8.00 0.21 3.12
C ILE A 51 -8.57 0.21 1.70
N THR A 52 -8.12 -0.73 0.87
CA THR A 52 -8.45 -0.73 -0.56
C THR A 52 -9.65 -1.60 -0.90
N GLY A 53 -9.99 -2.55 -0.05
CA GLY A 53 -11.02 -3.53 -0.35
C GLY A 53 -10.59 -4.56 -1.39
N VAL A 54 -9.31 -4.58 -1.76
CA VAL A 54 -8.76 -5.50 -2.74
C VAL A 54 -7.90 -6.54 -2.01
N HIS A 55 -8.08 -7.81 -2.36
CA HIS A 55 -7.33 -8.88 -1.72
C HIS A 55 -5.82 -8.66 -1.89
N GLN A 56 -5.07 -8.82 -0.80
CA GLN A 56 -3.63 -8.53 -0.81
C GLN A 56 -2.86 -9.34 -1.86
N ARG A 57 -3.34 -10.51 -2.21
CA ARG A 57 -2.74 -11.34 -3.25
C ARG A 57 -2.70 -10.60 -4.59
N ILE A 58 -3.70 -9.76 -4.87
CA ILE A 58 -3.76 -8.96 -6.09
C ILE A 58 -2.83 -7.74 -5.98
N LEU A 59 -2.73 -7.17 -4.78
CA LEU A 59 -1.93 -5.95 -4.55
C LEU A 59 -0.43 -6.21 -4.62
N ARG A 60 -0.02 -7.38 -4.20
CA ARG A 60 1.39 -7.73 -4.23
C ARG A 60 1.86 -7.91 -5.67
#